data_9b950962564dd800d64bc465ef4bf81d
#
_entry.id   9b950962564dd800d64bc465ef4bf81d
#
_cell.length_a   1.000
_cell.length_b   1.000
_cell.length_c   1.000
_cell.angle_alpha   90.00
_cell.angle_beta   90.00
_cell.angle_gamma   90.00
#
_symmetry.space_group_name_H-M   'P 1'
#
loop_
_entity.id
_entity.type
_entity.pdbx_description
1 polymer ?
#
loop_
_entity_poly.entity_id
_entity_poly.type
_entity_poly.pdbx_seq_one_letter_code
_entity_poly.pdbx_strand_id
1 'polypeptide(L)'
;MMFATAFAATTTSSSSVQTSWGTINEPSLPVASAVCKAVPATQKPVNGLLDASVDADPTTSAPDTTAIQSAIDHCPVGEAVKLVVGSHGESGLLTGPITLKSGVTLWIDKGVTVFASRNPADYDSGLGLCGIANTNSKDSCYPLISGNHLVNSGIVGEGVIDGRGGSVLTTGDNAGSKTWWDVAYQTKLSSKVTQHNPRLLDVNGGSNFTLYGVTFQNSPNFHLVFDGLDGITAWGIKILTPSLAYTQPGYACAEGTTPDTVNGTYATCFTPETVKNTDGFDPGESSHVLMAYSYISTGDDHVAVKAGSGSGSQHLMFAHNHLYYGHGLSIGSETNTGVSDMTVEDLVVDGHDSSESVGIRIKSDATRGGLVSGVTYQGVCVRNVRQPLVFDAFYSAAKTKTKYPSFRNITVTGFHDMGSAAYGGGEAIFAAYAKYPLQIALNNVQFDGAQPKASMKGHDGSPSVLPANTTFTFGPGTVSFAQELEQQHGGGVTFVDSVTQSPAPVDCSNAFVKYSSVSANSPI
;
A
#
# COMPACT_ATOMS: atom_id res chain seq x y z
N MET A 1 13.99 59.79 9.40
CA MET A 1 13.54 58.56 10.11
C MET A 1 13.28 57.48 9.07
N MET A 2 14.24 56.60 8.90
CA MET A 2 14.10 55.42 8.03
C MET A 2 13.50 54.29 8.86
N PHE A 3 12.33 53.77 8.47
CA PHE A 3 11.78 52.56 9.04
C PHE A 3 12.38 51.38 8.32
N ALA A 4 13.19 50.60 9.05
CA ALA A 4 13.62 49.28 8.60
C ALA A 4 12.51 48.28 8.87
N THR A 5 11.88 47.75 7.82
CA THR A 5 11.00 46.58 7.89
C THR A 5 11.85 45.34 8.04
N ALA A 6 11.85 44.75 9.23
CA ALA A 6 12.39 43.41 9.45
C ALA A 6 11.49 42.38 8.78
N PHE A 7 11.98 41.71 7.76
CA PHE A 7 11.39 40.49 7.26
C PHE A 7 11.67 39.39 8.30
N ALA A 8 10.62 38.95 8.98
CA ALA A 8 10.67 37.72 9.76
C ALA A 8 10.83 36.56 8.78
N ALA A 9 11.96 35.90 8.82
CA ALA A 9 12.15 34.62 8.17
C ALA A 9 11.22 33.62 8.87
N THR A 10 10.19 33.16 8.20
CA THR A 10 9.42 32.01 8.62
C THR A 10 10.33 30.80 8.52
N THR A 11 10.88 30.37 9.63
CA THR A 11 11.50 29.05 9.74
C THR A 11 10.36 28.02 9.61
N THR A 12 10.20 27.43 8.44
CA THR A 12 9.42 26.22 8.28
C THR A 12 10.16 25.14 9.09
N SER A 13 9.60 24.75 10.23
CA SER A 13 10.07 23.57 10.94
C SER A 13 9.84 22.37 10.02
N SER A 14 10.92 21.74 9.53
CA SER A 14 10.83 20.48 8.82
C SER A 14 10.30 19.42 9.79
N SER A 15 9.30 18.66 9.37
CA SER A 15 8.81 17.52 10.13
C SER A 15 9.89 16.45 10.25
N SER A 16 9.90 15.70 11.34
CA SER A 16 10.83 14.58 11.54
C SER A 16 10.13 13.42 12.23
N VAL A 17 10.59 12.21 11.95
CA VAL A 17 10.13 10.98 12.60
C VAL A 17 11.28 10.35 13.34
N GLN A 18 11.05 9.96 14.59
CA GLN A 18 11.99 9.22 15.39
C GLN A 18 11.85 7.73 15.12
N THR A 19 12.91 7.08 14.71
CA THR A 19 12.94 5.63 14.42
C THR A 19 13.88 4.90 15.37
N SER A 20 13.89 3.58 15.36
CA SER A 20 14.85 2.77 16.14
C SER A 20 16.30 2.94 15.66
N TRP A 21 16.51 3.41 14.44
CA TRP A 21 17.86 3.65 13.84
C TRP A 21 18.24 5.12 13.73
N GLY A 22 17.43 6.05 14.23
CA GLY A 22 17.74 7.48 14.29
C GLY A 22 16.58 8.39 13.90
N THR A 23 16.84 9.68 13.85
CA THR A 23 15.85 10.69 13.44
C THR A 23 15.91 10.87 11.93
N ILE A 24 14.79 10.69 11.25
CA ILE A 24 14.64 10.92 9.81
C ILE A 24 13.88 12.22 9.61
N ASN A 25 14.48 13.16 8.92
CA ASN A 25 13.84 14.42 8.57
C ASN A 25 13.04 14.30 7.27
N GLU A 26 12.03 15.14 7.12
CA GLU A 26 11.30 15.28 5.86
C GLU A 26 12.27 15.53 4.69
N PRO A 27 12.18 14.74 3.60
CA PRO A 27 12.98 14.98 2.41
C PRO A 27 12.71 16.35 1.79
N SER A 28 13.65 16.83 1.01
CA SER A 28 13.51 18.07 0.24
C SER A 28 13.56 17.79 -1.25
N LEU A 29 12.89 18.64 -2.04
CA LEU A 29 13.05 18.59 -3.49
C LEU A 29 14.47 19.00 -3.90
N PRO A 30 15.02 18.45 -5.01
CA PRO A 30 16.29 18.90 -5.55
C PRO A 30 16.27 20.40 -5.85
N VAL A 31 17.41 21.06 -5.67
CA VAL A 31 17.54 22.47 -6.03
C VAL A 31 17.59 22.63 -7.55
N ALA A 32 17.16 23.78 -8.07
CA ALA A 32 17.10 24.03 -9.52
C ALA A 32 18.45 23.81 -10.24
N SER A 33 19.56 24.11 -9.58
CA SER A 33 20.92 23.89 -10.11
C SER A 33 21.33 22.41 -10.20
N ALA A 34 20.58 21.51 -9.57
CA ALA A 34 20.80 20.07 -9.62
C ALA A 34 19.89 19.37 -10.66
N VAL A 35 19.25 20.12 -11.54
CA VAL A 35 18.43 19.56 -12.65
C VAL A 35 19.31 19.39 -13.88
N CYS A 36 19.64 18.15 -14.24
CA CYS A 36 20.43 17.83 -15.43
C CYS A 36 19.63 18.01 -16.73
N LYS A 37 18.35 17.71 -16.68
CA LYS A 37 17.44 17.79 -17.83
C LYS A 37 16.02 18.07 -17.41
N ALA A 38 15.37 19.04 -18.07
CA ALA A 38 13.92 19.19 -18.05
C ALA A 38 13.33 18.49 -19.29
N VAL A 39 12.33 17.62 -19.07
CA VAL A 39 11.58 16.94 -20.12
C VAL A 39 10.16 17.50 -20.11
N PRO A 40 9.75 18.25 -21.13
CA PRO A 40 8.41 18.84 -21.19
C PRO A 40 7.36 17.78 -21.52
N ALA A 41 6.19 17.92 -20.92
CA ALA A 41 4.99 17.15 -21.26
C ALA A 41 4.57 17.40 -22.72
N THR A 42 3.98 16.40 -23.35
CA THR A 42 3.59 16.38 -24.76
C THR A 42 2.08 16.23 -24.96
N GLN A 43 1.36 15.76 -23.93
CA GLN A 43 -0.06 15.41 -24.01
C GLN A 43 -0.93 16.37 -23.22
N LYS A 44 -2.21 16.50 -23.62
CA LYS A 44 -3.23 17.32 -22.94
C LYS A 44 -4.33 16.41 -22.40
N PRO A 45 -4.20 15.88 -21.19
CA PRO A 45 -5.24 15.08 -20.59
C PRO A 45 -6.48 15.94 -20.26
N VAL A 46 -7.66 15.33 -20.36
CA VAL A 46 -8.94 15.94 -19.99
C VAL A 46 -9.58 15.08 -18.90
N ASN A 47 -9.93 15.70 -17.79
CA ASN A 47 -10.51 15.00 -16.61
C ASN A 47 -9.69 13.78 -16.16
N GLY A 48 -8.36 13.88 -16.19
CA GLY A 48 -7.45 12.81 -15.80
C GLY A 48 -7.27 11.68 -16.82
N LEU A 49 -7.82 11.82 -18.03
CA LEU A 49 -7.73 10.82 -19.10
C LEU A 49 -7.00 11.38 -20.32
N LEU A 50 -6.25 10.54 -21.01
CA LEU A 50 -5.78 10.80 -22.36
C LEU A 50 -6.86 10.44 -23.38
N ASP A 51 -6.95 11.20 -24.47
CA ASP A 51 -7.78 10.80 -25.61
C ASP A 51 -7.34 9.44 -26.15
N ALA A 52 -8.30 8.55 -26.42
CA ALA A 52 -8.02 7.18 -26.84
C ALA A 52 -7.29 7.09 -28.19
N SER A 53 -7.33 8.15 -29.00
CA SER A 53 -6.63 8.20 -30.28
C SER A 53 -5.12 8.41 -30.15
N VAL A 54 -4.64 8.93 -29.01
CA VAL A 54 -3.21 9.21 -28.77
C VAL A 54 -2.35 7.95 -28.85
N ASP A 55 -2.89 6.81 -28.40
CA ASP A 55 -2.22 5.51 -28.33
C ASP A 55 -3.04 4.38 -28.98
N ALA A 56 -3.88 4.74 -29.96
CA ALA A 56 -4.64 3.76 -30.73
C ALA A 56 -3.75 2.92 -31.66
N ASP A 57 -2.63 3.49 -32.14
CA ASP A 57 -1.62 2.77 -32.90
C ASP A 57 -0.61 2.11 -31.95
N PRO A 58 -0.56 0.77 -31.86
CA PRO A 58 0.37 0.06 -30.98
C PRO A 58 1.85 0.38 -31.22
N THR A 59 2.22 0.84 -32.42
CA THR A 59 3.61 1.17 -32.75
C THR A 59 4.06 2.51 -32.16
N THR A 60 3.13 3.34 -31.72
CA THR A 60 3.36 4.66 -31.12
C THR A 60 2.67 4.80 -29.75
N SER A 61 2.43 3.68 -29.07
CA SER A 61 1.69 3.61 -27.80
C SER A 61 2.36 4.32 -26.62
N ALA A 62 3.65 4.64 -26.72
CA ALA A 62 4.44 5.21 -25.62
C ALA A 62 5.47 6.24 -26.14
N PRO A 63 5.01 7.38 -26.71
CA PRO A 63 5.84 8.33 -27.48
C PRO A 63 6.93 9.01 -26.64
N ASP A 64 6.74 9.15 -25.33
CA ASP A 64 7.66 9.90 -24.47
C ASP A 64 8.75 9.02 -23.82
N THR A 65 8.67 7.69 -23.97
CA THR A 65 9.58 6.73 -23.32
C THR A 65 11.05 7.04 -23.62
N THR A 66 11.38 7.21 -24.90
CA THR A 66 12.75 7.47 -25.31
C THR A 66 13.30 8.78 -24.75
N ALA A 67 12.47 9.82 -24.70
CA ALA A 67 12.88 11.12 -24.17
C ALA A 67 13.15 11.05 -22.65
N ILE A 68 12.28 10.37 -21.89
CA ILE A 68 12.44 10.18 -20.45
C ILE A 68 13.65 9.30 -20.16
N GLN A 69 13.75 8.12 -20.80
CA GLN A 69 14.85 7.18 -20.57
C GLN A 69 16.20 7.79 -20.93
N SER A 70 16.31 8.45 -22.09
CA SER A 70 17.54 9.13 -22.47
C SER A 70 17.94 10.22 -21.48
N ALA A 71 16.99 10.96 -20.93
CA ALA A 71 17.30 11.96 -19.91
C ALA A 71 17.86 11.30 -18.64
N ILE A 72 17.29 10.17 -18.20
CA ILE A 72 17.78 9.41 -17.03
C ILE A 72 19.18 8.85 -17.29
N ASP A 73 19.41 8.24 -18.45
CA ASP A 73 20.67 7.58 -18.79
C ASP A 73 21.85 8.56 -18.83
N HIS A 74 21.62 9.77 -19.35
CA HIS A 74 22.66 10.80 -19.50
C HIS A 74 22.79 11.75 -18.29
N CYS A 75 21.87 11.65 -17.31
CA CYS A 75 21.92 12.49 -16.11
C CYS A 75 23.14 12.13 -15.23
N PRO A 76 23.94 13.10 -14.79
CA PRO A 76 25.00 12.88 -13.82
C PRO A 76 24.47 12.39 -12.46
N VAL A 77 25.30 11.64 -11.74
CA VAL A 77 25.03 11.23 -10.36
C VAL A 77 24.93 12.47 -9.47
N GLY A 78 23.93 12.49 -8.60
CA GLY A 78 23.62 13.60 -7.69
C GLY A 78 22.64 14.62 -8.29
N GLU A 79 22.20 14.43 -9.55
CA GLU A 79 21.29 15.34 -10.22
C GLU A 79 19.91 14.70 -10.47
N ALA A 80 18.98 15.52 -10.96
CA ALA A 80 17.60 15.12 -11.20
C ALA A 80 17.16 15.35 -12.67
N VAL A 81 16.40 14.40 -13.18
CA VAL A 81 15.59 14.60 -14.39
C VAL A 81 14.25 15.16 -13.94
N LYS A 82 13.90 16.35 -14.44
CA LYS A 82 12.65 17.02 -14.07
C LYS A 82 11.63 16.93 -15.20
N LEU A 83 10.49 16.29 -14.98
CA LEU A 83 9.36 16.29 -15.88
C LEU A 83 8.53 17.54 -15.64
N VAL A 84 8.32 18.35 -16.67
CA VAL A 84 7.70 19.69 -16.54
C VAL A 84 6.53 19.87 -17.49
N VAL A 85 5.65 20.81 -17.17
CA VAL A 85 4.55 21.23 -18.06
C VAL A 85 5.12 21.75 -19.37
N GLY A 86 4.51 21.37 -20.50
CA GLY A 86 4.89 21.82 -21.84
C GLY A 86 4.57 23.29 -22.09
N SER A 87 5.19 23.87 -23.11
CA SER A 87 5.12 25.30 -23.40
C SER A 87 3.72 25.80 -23.84
N HIS A 88 2.86 24.89 -24.28
CA HIS A 88 1.49 25.19 -24.70
C HIS A 88 0.43 24.62 -23.73
N GLY A 89 0.86 24.35 -22.48
CA GLY A 89 -0.01 23.84 -21.42
C GLY A 89 -0.24 22.31 -21.48
N GLU A 90 0.63 21.56 -22.20
CA GLU A 90 0.66 20.10 -22.11
C GLU A 90 1.04 19.73 -20.67
N SER A 91 0.29 18.76 -20.09
CA SER A 91 0.51 18.32 -18.72
C SER A 91 0.64 16.80 -18.57
N GLY A 92 0.58 16.06 -19.67
CA GLY A 92 0.72 14.61 -19.72
C GLY A 92 1.99 14.16 -20.45
N LEU A 93 2.63 13.12 -19.94
CA LEU A 93 3.66 12.33 -20.62
C LEU A 93 3.15 10.89 -20.72
N LEU A 94 3.25 10.26 -21.89
CA LEU A 94 2.79 8.89 -22.10
C LEU A 94 3.99 7.97 -22.37
N THR A 95 4.23 7.05 -21.44
CA THR A 95 5.43 6.20 -21.45
C THR A 95 5.12 4.71 -21.29
N GLY A 96 5.94 3.87 -21.91
CA GLY A 96 6.12 2.47 -21.57
C GLY A 96 7.12 2.31 -20.42
N PRO A 97 7.65 1.09 -20.20
CA PRO A 97 8.62 0.81 -19.17
C PRO A 97 9.85 1.71 -19.22
N ILE A 98 10.25 2.25 -18.06
CA ILE A 98 11.48 2.99 -17.87
C ILE A 98 12.30 2.41 -16.72
N THR A 99 13.62 2.57 -16.78
CA THR A 99 14.54 2.09 -15.74
C THR A 99 15.24 3.26 -15.08
N LEU A 100 15.18 3.29 -13.74
CA LEU A 100 15.89 4.30 -12.95
C LEU A 100 17.40 4.02 -12.90
N LYS A 101 18.16 5.05 -12.59
CA LYS A 101 19.61 5.01 -12.51
C LYS A 101 20.10 5.40 -11.11
N SER A 102 21.09 4.68 -10.59
CA SER A 102 21.73 5.04 -9.31
C SER A 102 22.23 6.48 -9.30
N GLY A 103 21.97 7.18 -8.20
CA GLY A 103 22.35 8.56 -8.00
C GLY A 103 21.55 9.58 -8.80
N VAL A 104 20.50 9.17 -9.52
CA VAL A 104 19.62 10.05 -10.29
C VAL A 104 18.24 10.07 -9.68
N THR A 105 17.70 11.26 -9.50
CA THR A 105 16.32 11.45 -9.00
C THR A 105 15.38 11.77 -10.17
N LEU A 106 14.24 11.07 -10.26
CA LEU A 106 13.15 11.44 -11.15
C LEU A 106 12.22 12.43 -10.43
N TRP A 107 12.18 13.67 -10.89
CA TRP A 107 11.34 14.72 -10.33
C TRP A 107 10.13 14.97 -11.21
N ILE A 108 8.94 14.66 -10.71
CA ILE A 108 7.68 14.92 -11.40
C ILE A 108 7.10 16.23 -10.86
N ASP A 109 7.13 17.27 -11.66
CA ASP A 109 6.74 18.60 -11.21
C ASP A 109 5.22 18.70 -10.98
N LYS A 110 4.82 19.64 -10.17
CA LYS A 110 3.40 19.93 -9.93
C LYS A 110 2.66 20.17 -11.24
N GLY A 111 1.49 19.53 -11.37
CA GLY A 111 0.64 19.63 -12.56
C GLY A 111 1.04 18.72 -13.71
N VAL A 112 2.08 17.90 -13.55
CA VAL A 112 2.49 16.89 -14.54
C VAL A 112 1.92 15.53 -14.14
N THR A 113 1.35 14.80 -15.12
CA THR A 113 0.96 13.40 -14.98
C THR A 113 1.74 12.53 -15.96
N VAL A 114 2.41 11.51 -15.46
CA VAL A 114 3.04 10.45 -16.25
C VAL A 114 2.03 9.32 -16.41
N PHE A 115 1.56 9.10 -17.62
CA PHE A 115 0.61 8.06 -17.95
C PHE A 115 1.34 6.82 -18.46
N ALA A 116 0.94 5.66 -17.95
CA ALA A 116 1.41 4.37 -18.41
C ALA A 116 0.80 4.01 -19.79
N SER A 117 1.54 3.33 -20.65
CA SER A 117 0.97 2.70 -21.83
C SER A 117 -0.10 1.68 -21.43
N ARG A 118 -1.16 1.56 -22.24
CA ARG A 118 -2.18 0.51 -22.11
C ARG A 118 -1.99 -0.63 -23.12
N ASN A 119 -0.82 -0.66 -23.75
CA ASN A 119 -0.43 -1.70 -24.70
C ASN A 119 0.34 -2.82 -23.98
N PRO A 120 -0.22 -4.02 -23.79
CA PRO A 120 0.48 -5.14 -23.16
C PRO A 120 1.82 -5.50 -23.79
N ALA A 121 1.97 -5.30 -25.12
CA ALA A 121 3.22 -5.59 -25.81
C ALA A 121 4.40 -4.72 -25.35
N ASP A 122 4.15 -3.52 -24.82
CA ASP A 122 5.20 -2.64 -24.29
C ASP A 122 5.83 -3.20 -23.02
N TYR A 123 5.10 -4.06 -22.28
CA TYR A 123 5.52 -4.64 -21.01
C TYR A 123 5.93 -6.10 -21.10
N ASP A 124 5.63 -6.81 -22.18
CA ASP A 124 5.81 -8.26 -22.25
C ASP A 124 7.28 -8.66 -22.12
N SER A 125 7.57 -9.58 -21.18
CA SER A 125 8.92 -10.07 -20.92
C SER A 125 9.41 -11.14 -21.92
N GLY A 126 8.72 -11.30 -23.04
CA GLY A 126 9.01 -12.29 -24.07
C GLY A 126 8.24 -13.60 -23.91
N LEU A 127 7.27 -13.65 -22.98
CA LEU A 127 6.44 -14.83 -22.75
C LEU A 127 5.08 -14.77 -23.48
N GLY A 128 4.69 -13.62 -24.01
CA GLY A 128 3.40 -13.42 -24.66
C GLY A 128 2.21 -13.50 -23.69
N LEU A 129 2.43 -13.24 -22.40
CA LEU A 129 1.42 -13.43 -21.35
C LEU A 129 0.93 -12.12 -20.75
N CYS A 130 1.61 -10.99 -21.01
CA CYS A 130 1.19 -9.72 -20.41
C CYS A 130 -0.19 -9.29 -20.92
N GLY A 131 -1.08 -8.87 -20.01
CA GLY A 131 -2.46 -8.49 -20.33
C GLY A 131 -3.47 -9.64 -20.36
N ILE A 132 -3.11 -10.84 -19.87
CA ILE A 132 -4.04 -11.97 -19.76
C ILE A 132 -4.07 -12.55 -18.34
N ALA A 133 -5.05 -13.40 -18.07
CA ALA A 133 -5.11 -14.22 -16.86
C ALA A 133 -5.16 -15.70 -17.26
N ASN A 134 -4.22 -16.50 -16.74
CA ASN A 134 -4.14 -17.93 -17.04
C ASN A 134 -3.52 -18.72 -15.87
N THR A 135 -3.27 -20.03 -16.08
CA THR A 135 -2.71 -20.93 -15.06
C THR A 135 -1.18 -20.85 -14.91
N ASN A 136 -0.49 -20.07 -15.73
CA ASN A 136 0.94 -19.85 -15.59
C ASN A 136 1.19 -18.85 -14.45
N SER A 137 2.08 -19.15 -13.54
CA SER A 137 2.41 -18.31 -12.39
C SER A 137 3.73 -17.51 -12.57
N LYS A 138 4.35 -17.56 -13.76
CA LYS A 138 5.57 -16.81 -14.03
C LYS A 138 5.23 -15.34 -14.21
N ASP A 139 6.03 -14.47 -13.60
CA ASP A 139 5.96 -13.03 -13.88
C ASP A 139 6.31 -12.78 -15.34
N SER A 140 5.46 -12.04 -16.05
CA SER A 140 5.53 -11.92 -17.51
C SER A 140 5.44 -10.48 -18.00
N CYS A 141 5.29 -9.51 -17.10
CA CYS A 141 5.28 -8.10 -17.45
C CYS A 141 6.42 -7.36 -16.74
N TYR A 142 7.16 -6.57 -17.49
CA TYR A 142 8.02 -5.56 -16.88
C TYR A 142 7.16 -4.51 -16.17
N PRO A 143 7.58 -3.96 -15.00
CA PRO A 143 6.89 -2.85 -14.37
C PRO A 143 7.01 -1.58 -15.22
N LEU A 144 6.14 -0.59 -14.98
CA LEU A 144 6.25 0.72 -15.64
C LEU A 144 7.57 1.40 -15.28
N ILE A 145 7.93 1.36 -14.00
CA ILE A 145 9.20 1.92 -13.52
C ILE A 145 9.95 0.82 -12.79
N SER A 146 11.18 0.58 -13.18
CA SER A 146 12.04 -0.44 -12.58
C SER A 146 13.35 0.12 -12.05
N GLY A 147 13.93 -0.60 -11.09
CA GLY A 147 15.28 -0.34 -10.61
C GLY A 147 15.93 -1.61 -10.06
N ASN A 148 17.22 -1.79 -10.37
CA ASN A 148 17.99 -2.90 -9.83
C ASN A 148 19.26 -2.37 -9.17
N HIS A 149 19.48 -2.75 -7.89
CA HIS A 149 20.64 -2.35 -7.08
C HIS A 149 20.89 -0.84 -7.09
N LEU A 150 19.79 -0.06 -7.01
CA LEU A 150 19.88 1.41 -7.00
C LEU A 150 20.52 1.90 -5.70
N VAL A 151 21.36 2.92 -5.82
CA VAL A 151 21.96 3.60 -4.68
C VAL A 151 21.69 5.09 -4.78
N ASN A 152 21.12 5.69 -3.72
CA ASN A 152 20.80 7.12 -3.66
C ASN A 152 19.94 7.59 -4.85
N SER A 153 18.83 6.94 -5.09
CA SER A 153 17.89 7.25 -6.15
C SER A 153 16.50 7.51 -5.59
N GLY A 154 15.57 7.95 -6.42
CA GLY A 154 14.20 8.17 -5.95
C GLY A 154 13.29 8.83 -6.96
N ILE A 155 12.02 8.98 -6.56
CA ILE A 155 10.98 9.68 -7.30
C ILE A 155 10.38 10.74 -6.38
N VAL A 156 10.45 11.99 -6.79
CA VAL A 156 10.02 13.12 -5.93
C VAL A 156 9.16 14.11 -6.70
N GLY A 157 8.47 14.99 -5.99
CA GLY A 157 7.67 16.07 -6.58
C GLY A 157 6.21 16.03 -6.15
N GLU A 158 5.40 16.92 -6.74
CA GLU A 158 3.96 17.01 -6.48
C GLU A 158 3.11 16.54 -7.70
N GLY A 159 3.76 15.88 -8.67
CA GLY A 159 3.09 15.34 -9.84
C GLY A 159 2.47 13.97 -9.59
N VAL A 160 1.96 13.37 -10.67
CA VAL A 160 1.19 12.13 -10.64
C VAL A 160 1.82 11.08 -11.56
N ILE A 161 1.83 9.82 -11.13
CA ILE A 161 2.06 8.65 -11.98
C ILE A 161 0.76 7.87 -12.03
N ASP A 162 0.21 7.72 -13.24
CA ASP A 162 -1.06 7.04 -13.49
C ASP A 162 -0.84 5.75 -14.30
N GLY A 163 -1.13 4.62 -13.66
CA GLY A 163 -0.97 3.30 -14.26
C GLY A 163 -2.03 2.92 -15.28
N ARG A 164 -3.11 3.72 -15.43
CA ARG A 164 -4.20 3.51 -16.39
C ARG A 164 -4.86 2.12 -16.30
N GLY A 165 -4.95 1.56 -15.10
CA GLY A 165 -5.50 0.21 -14.86
C GLY A 165 -6.91 -0.02 -15.37
N GLY A 166 -7.74 1.04 -15.43
CA GLY A 166 -9.10 1.01 -16.00
C GLY A 166 -9.17 1.29 -17.50
N SER A 167 -8.04 1.46 -18.19
CA SER A 167 -8.02 1.70 -19.64
C SER A 167 -8.09 0.39 -20.43
N VAL A 168 -8.84 0.42 -21.54
CA VAL A 168 -9.00 -0.74 -22.44
C VAL A 168 -7.69 -1.06 -23.16
N LEU A 169 -7.31 -2.33 -23.17
CA LEU A 169 -6.06 -2.81 -23.77
C LEU A 169 -6.07 -2.67 -25.29
N THR A 170 -4.90 -2.41 -25.90
CA THR A 170 -4.78 -2.15 -27.34
C THR A 170 -4.22 -3.32 -28.13
N THR A 171 -3.54 -4.28 -27.51
CA THR A 171 -2.96 -5.46 -28.16
C THR A 171 -3.23 -6.74 -27.36
N GLY A 172 -2.81 -7.88 -27.93
CA GLY A 172 -2.97 -9.21 -27.32
C GLY A 172 -4.40 -9.73 -27.38
N ASP A 173 -4.65 -10.84 -26.69
CA ASP A 173 -5.92 -11.56 -26.71
C ASP A 173 -7.11 -10.75 -26.17
N ASN A 174 -6.83 -9.77 -25.33
CA ASN A 174 -7.81 -8.92 -24.68
C ASN A 174 -7.95 -7.52 -25.32
N ALA A 175 -7.34 -7.29 -26.49
CA ALA A 175 -7.43 -6.01 -27.19
C ALA A 175 -8.88 -5.60 -27.47
N GLY A 176 -9.24 -4.37 -27.11
CA GLY A 176 -10.57 -3.80 -27.30
C GLY A 176 -11.68 -4.45 -26.47
N SER A 177 -11.37 -5.47 -25.66
CA SER A 177 -12.37 -6.25 -24.93
C SER A 177 -12.22 -6.27 -23.42
N LYS A 178 -11.06 -5.87 -22.87
CA LYS A 178 -10.81 -5.81 -21.43
C LYS A 178 -9.90 -4.65 -21.07
N THR A 179 -10.04 -4.19 -19.83
CA THR A 179 -9.07 -3.34 -19.13
C THR A 179 -8.09 -4.20 -18.34
N TRP A 180 -7.01 -3.61 -17.81
CA TRP A 180 -6.13 -4.31 -16.88
C TRP A 180 -6.90 -4.84 -15.67
N TRP A 181 -7.84 -4.07 -15.13
CA TRP A 181 -8.62 -4.50 -13.96
C TRP A 181 -9.67 -5.57 -14.29
N ASP A 182 -10.21 -5.61 -15.51
CA ASP A 182 -11.02 -6.76 -15.95
C ASP A 182 -10.19 -8.05 -15.98
N VAL A 183 -8.92 -7.97 -16.39
CA VAL A 183 -7.98 -9.11 -16.35
C VAL A 183 -7.70 -9.52 -14.91
N ALA A 184 -7.40 -8.56 -14.03
CA ALA A 184 -7.18 -8.84 -12.61
C ALA A 184 -8.40 -9.47 -11.94
N TYR A 185 -9.61 -9.00 -12.27
CA TYR A 185 -10.86 -9.49 -11.66
C TYR A 185 -11.12 -10.98 -11.97
N GLN A 186 -10.58 -11.53 -13.05
CA GLN A 186 -10.69 -12.96 -13.35
C GLN A 186 -10.10 -13.85 -12.25
N THR A 187 -9.11 -13.37 -11.51
CA THR A 187 -8.53 -14.10 -10.37
C THR A 187 -9.50 -14.24 -9.20
N LYS A 188 -10.43 -13.29 -9.03
CA LYS A 188 -11.51 -13.39 -8.04
C LYS A 188 -12.53 -14.45 -8.44
N LEU A 189 -12.79 -14.60 -9.72
CA LEU A 189 -13.73 -15.59 -10.26
C LEU A 189 -13.15 -17.01 -10.26
N SER A 190 -11.83 -17.16 -10.33
CA SER A 190 -11.14 -18.45 -10.34
C SER A 190 -9.78 -18.38 -9.67
N SER A 191 -9.64 -19.08 -8.54
CA SER A 191 -8.35 -19.23 -7.83
C SER A 191 -7.30 -20.05 -8.59
N LYS A 192 -7.63 -20.56 -9.79
CA LYS A 192 -6.71 -21.35 -10.63
C LYS A 192 -5.92 -20.49 -11.61
N VAL A 193 -6.31 -19.24 -11.79
CA VAL A 193 -5.63 -18.33 -12.72
C VAL A 193 -4.87 -17.25 -11.98
N THR A 194 -3.76 -16.82 -12.58
CA THR A 194 -2.93 -15.70 -12.15
C THR A 194 -3.06 -14.60 -13.20
N GLN A 195 -3.21 -13.36 -12.77
CA GLN A 195 -3.16 -12.21 -13.66
C GLN A 195 -1.72 -11.91 -14.08
N HIS A 196 -1.57 -11.40 -15.28
CA HIS A 196 -0.30 -10.91 -15.81
C HIS A 196 -0.47 -9.43 -16.19
N ASN A 197 -0.45 -8.58 -15.16
CA ASN A 197 -0.54 -7.13 -15.31
C ASN A 197 0.74 -6.48 -14.76
N PRO A 198 1.22 -5.36 -15.34
CA PRO A 198 2.42 -4.70 -14.89
C PRO A 198 2.22 -4.04 -13.51
N ARG A 199 3.26 -4.11 -12.67
CA ARG A 199 3.37 -3.28 -11.46
C ARG A 199 3.68 -1.84 -11.86
N LEU A 200 3.39 -0.88 -10.97
CA LEU A 200 3.69 0.52 -11.28
C LEU A 200 5.17 0.84 -11.03
N LEU A 201 5.67 0.48 -9.85
CA LEU A 201 7.09 0.58 -9.49
C LEU A 201 7.58 -0.74 -8.90
N ASP A 202 8.76 -1.19 -9.33
CA ASP A 202 9.41 -2.38 -8.80
C ASP A 202 10.92 -2.13 -8.70
N VAL A 203 11.45 -2.14 -7.46
CA VAL A 203 12.86 -1.89 -7.17
C VAL A 203 13.45 -3.07 -6.41
N ASN A 204 14.49 -3.68 -6.99
CA ASN A 204 15.14 -4.86 -6.46
C ASN A 204 16.56 -4.56 -6.03
N GLY A 205 16.84 -4.71 -4.73
CA GLY A 205 18.15 -4.46 -4.14
C GLY A 205 18.57 -2.98 -4.17
N GLY A 206 19.64 -2.69 -3.47
CA GLY A 206 20.21 -1.34 -3.40
C GLY A 206 20.00 -0.65 -2.06
N SER A 207 20.18 0.67 -2.04
CA SER A 207 20.10 1.44 -0.79
C SER A 207 19.69 2.89 -1.00
N ASN A 208 19.06 3.48 0.04
CA ASN A 208 18.67 4.88 0.07
C ASN A 208 17.75 5.29 -1.08
N PHE A 209 16.58 4.69 -1.17
CA PHE A 209 15.55 5.04 -2.14
C PHE A 209 14.52 6.00 -1.53
N THR A 210 14.26 7.11 -2.18
CA THR A 210 13.34 8.15 -1.66
C THR A 210 12.12 8.32 -2.55
N LEU A 211 10.95 8.26 -1.93
CA LEU A 211 9.66 8.70 -2.50
C LEU A 211 9.18 9.92 -1.72
N TYR A 212 8.95 11.05 -2.40
CA TYR A 212 8.56 12.27 -1.70
C TYR A 212 7.48 13.06 -2.46
N GLY A 213 6.30 13.19 -1.83
CA GLY A 213 5.21 14.05 -2.28
C GLY A 213 4.40 13.56 -3.49
N VAL A 214 4.90 12.60 -4.26
CA VAL A 214 4.30 12.11 -5.51
C VAL A 214 2.99 11.36 -5.25
N THR A 215 2.04 11.50 -6.20
CA THR A 215 0.82 10.68 -6.24
C THR A 215 0.99 9.52 -7.21
N PHE A 216 0.73 8.30 -6.73
CA PHE A 216 0.67 7.07 -7.52
C PHE A 216 -0.79 6.64 -7.63
N GLN A 217 -1.31 6.47 -8.84
CA GLN A 217 -2.72 6.12 -8.98
C GLN A 217 -2.98 5.13 -10.10
N ASN A 218 -4.12 4.46 -10.00
CA ASN A 218 -4.66 3.59 -11.05
C ASN A 218 -3.70 2.49 -11.53
N SER A 219 -2.93 1.90 -10.62
CA SER A 219 -2.04 0.80 -10.97
C SER A 219 -2.79 -0.41 -11.54
N PRO A 220 -2.29 -1.05 -12.61
CA PRO A 220 -2.84 -2.31 -13.10
C PRO A 220 -2.69 -3.50 -12.15
N ASN A 221 -1.70 -3.44 -11.26
CA ASN A 221 -1.30 -4.44 -10.27
C ASN A 221 -0.77 -3.70 -9.02
N PHE A 222 0.17 -4.23 -8.26
CA PHE A 222 0.80 -3.55 -7.12
C PHE A 222 1.37 -2.19 -7.50
N HIS A 223 1.26 -1.20 -6.60
CA HIS A 223 1.78 0.14 -6.85
C HIS A 223 3.30 0.21 -6.63
N LEU A 224 3.75 -0.04 -5.41
CA LEU A 224 5.12 0.22 -4.99
C LEU A 224 5.71 -1.05 -4.36
N VAL A 225 6.54 -1.76 -5.09
CA VAL A 225 7.18 -3.01 -4.66
C VAL A 225 8.68 -2.80 -4.47
N PHE A 226 9.18 -3.23 -3.34
CA PHE A 226 10.58 -3.15 -2.98
C PHE A 226 11.05 -4.50 -2.45
N ASP A 227 12.11 -5.05 -2.99
CA ASP A 227 12.68 -6.30 -2.53
C ASP A 227 14.17 -6.16 -2.24
N GLY A 228 14.57 -6.38 -0.98
CA GLY A 228 15.98 -6.43 -0.59
C GLY A 228 16.71 -5.08 -0.54
N LEU A 229 16.01 -3.99 -0.23
CA LEU A 229 16.62 -2.66 -0.10
C LEU A 229 17.02 -2.36 1.35
N ASP A 230 18.11 -1.61 1.49
CA ASP A 230 18.55 -1.02 2.76
C ASP A 230 18.38 0.51 2.74
N GLY A 231 17.32 0.98 3.38
CA GLY A 231 16.95 2.40 3.39
C GLY A 231 15.89 2.76 2.33
N ILE A 232 14.63 2.81 2.74
CA ILE A 232 13.51 3.33 1.96
C ILE A 232 12.86 4.44 2.76
N THR A 233 12.72 5.62 2.16
CA THR A 233 11.97 6.72 2.76
C THR A 233 10.83 7.11 1.84
N ALA A 234 9.59 6.84 2.26
CA ALA A 234 8.36 7.29 1.59
C ALA A 234 7.70 8.36 2.47
N TRP A 235 7.63 9.59 1.99
CA TRP A 235 7.14 10.71 2.78
C TRP A 235 6.11 11.54 2.02
N GLY A 236 4.93 11.71 2.60
CA GLY A 236 3.86 12.54 2.03
C GLY A 236 3.33 12.03 0.68
N ILE A 237 3.54 10.75 0.35
CA ILE A 237 3.05 10.16 -0.88
C ILE A 237 1.54 9.91 -0.80
N LYS A 238 0.91 9.83 -1.97
CA LYS A 238 -0.51 9.50 -2.09
C LYS A 238 -0.66 8.31 -3.02
N ILE A 239 -1.48 7.34 -2.63
CA ILE A 239 -1.78 6.16 -3.45
C ILE A 239 -3.30 6.05 -3.58
N LEU A 240 -3.81 6.09 -4.80
CA LEU A 240 -5.24 6.17 -5.07
C LEU A 240 -5.66 5.26 -6.23
N THR A 241 -6.46 4.24 -5.95
CA THR A 241 -7.02 3.33 -6.95
C THR A 241 -8.37 2.78 -6.50
N PRO A 242 -9.45 2.96 -7.33
CA PRO A 242 -9.49 3.78 -8.55
C PRO A 242 -9.68 5.27 -8.27
N SER A 243 -9.15 6.13 -9.14
CA SER A 243 -9.40 7.58 -9.11
C SER A 243 -10.67 7.95 -9.87
N LEU A 244 -11.14 9.21 -9.74
CA LEU A 244 -12.32 9.73 -10.46
C LEU A 244 -12.23 9.57 -11.99
N ALA A 245 -11.06 9.30 -12.56
CA ALA A 245 -10.93 9.00 -13.98
C ALA A 245 -11.62 7.68 -14.39
N TYR A 246 -11.81 6.75 -13.43
CA TYR A 246 -12.33 5.41 -13.68
C TYR A 246 -13.47 5.00 -12.76
N THR A 247 -14.00 5.94 -11.99
CA THR A 247 -15.12 5.68 -11.07
C THR A 247 -16.03 6.90 -10.95
N GLN A 248 -17.04 6.80 -10.10
CA GLN A 248 -17.95 7.89 -9.75
C GLN A 248 -17.69 8.39 -8.32
N PRO A 249 -18.08 9.61 -7.97
CA PRO A 249 -18.02 10.09 -6.59
C PRO A 249 -18.67 9.10 -5.62
N GLY A 250 -18.01 8.83 -4.50
CA GLY A 250 -18.43 7.83 -3.52
C GLY A 250 -18.41 6.38 -4.03
N TYR A 251 -17.70 6.11 -5.13
CA TYR A 251 -17.70 4.80 -5.82
C TYR A 251 -19.10 4.31 -6.24
N ALA A 252 -20.03 5.24 -6.52
CA ALA A 252 -21.42 4.96 -6.86
C ALA A 252 -21.57 4.50 -8.33
N CYS A 253 -20.93 3.39 -8.69
CA CYS A 253 -21.03 2.78 -10.01
C CYS A 253 -22.45 2.25 -10.28
N ALA A 254 -22.97 2.49 -11.49
CA ALA A 254 -24.25 1.93 -11.91
C ALA A 254 -24.13 0.41 -12.13
N GLU A 255 -25.25 -0.31 -11.94
CA GLU A 255 -25.33 -1.73 -12.29
C GLU A 255 -25.00 -1.96 -13.78
N GLY A 256 -24.29 -3.04 -14.08
CA GLY A 256 -23.85 -3.37 -15.44
C GLY A 256 -22.60 -2.64 -15.91
N THR A 257 -21.93 -1.85 -15.03
CA THR A 257 -20.72 -1.09 -15.40
C THR A 257 -19.45 -1.58 -14.71
N THR A 258 -19.56 -2.35 -13.64
CA THR A 258 -18.44 -2.91 -12.87
C THR A 258 -18.05 -4.31 -13.34
N PRO A 259 -16.83 -4.80 -13.10
CA PRO A 259 -16.38 -6.13 -13.57
C PRO A 259 -17.25 -7.32 -13.13
N ASP A 260 -17.94 -7.21 -12.01
CA ASP A 260 -18.83 -8.24 -11.47
C ASP A 260 -20.26 -8.20 -12.05
N THR A 261 -20.66 -7.08 -12.65
CA THR A 261 -22.03 -6.89 -13.15
C THR A 261 -22.10 -6.60 -14.66
N VAL A 262 -20.95 -6.34 -15.32
CA VAL A 262 -20.89 -5.96 -16.72
C VAL A 262 -21.43 -7.05 -17.65
N ASN A 263 -22.32 -6.68 -18.58
CA ASN A 263 -22.85 -7.55 -19.62
C ASN A 263 -22.22 -7.31 -21.01
N GLY A 264 -21.23 -6.42 -21.07
CA GLY A 264 -20.50 -6.06 -22.29
C GLY A 264 -19.12 -6.70 -22.38
N THR A 265 -18.25 -6.08 -23.13
CA THR A 265 -16.87 -6.56 -23.35
C THR A 265 -15.94 -6.20 -22.20
N TYR A 266 -16.08 -5.02 -21.59
CA TYR A 266 -15.25 -4.52 -20.49
C TYR A 266 -16.06 -3.63 -19.54
N ALA A 267 -15.57 -3.50 -18.31
CA ALA A 267 -16.13 -2.60 -17.33
C ALA A 267 -15.76 -1.11 -17.62
N THR A 268 -16.65 -0.21 -17.23
CA THR A 268 -16.49 1.23 -17.43
C THR A 268 -16.50 2.04 -16.14
N CYS A 269 -16.77 1.38 -15.00
CA CYS A 269 -16.70 1.96 -13.68
C CYS A 269 -16.11 0.93 -12.71
N PHE A 270 -15.29 1.37 -11.77
CA PHE A 270 -14.56 0.50 -10.85
C PHE A 270 -14.70 0.97 -9.41
N THR A 271 -14.72 0.01 -8.50
CA THR A 271 -14.72 0.22 -7.06
C THR A 271 -13.47 -0.41 -6.44
N PRO A 272 -13.10 -0.09 -5.21
CA PRO A 272 -11.99 -0.77 -4.53
C PRO A 272 -12.14 -2.30 -4.52
N GLU A 273 -13.35 -2.83 -4.39
CA GLU A 273 -13.61 -4.28 -4.39
C GLU A 273 -13.40 -4.94 -5.77
N THR A 274 -13.35 -4.16 -6.86
CA THR A 274 -13.21 -4.67 -8.22
C THR A 274 -11.84 -4.45 -8.86
N VAL A 275 -10.96 -3.67 -8.22
CA VAL A 275 -9.59 -3.41 -8.67
C VAL A 275 -8.59 -4.28 -7.89
N LYS A 276 -8.55 -5.57 -8.20
CA LYS A 276 -7.81 -6.60 -7.44
C LYS A 276 -6.30 -6.44 -7.53
N ASN A 277 -5.62 -6.81 -6.42
CA ASN A 277 -4.15 -6.80 -6.29
C ASN A 277 -3.54 -5.42 -6.59
N THR A 278 -4.18 -4.37 -6.13
CA THR A 278 -3.65 -3.01 -6.21
C THR A 278 -3.03 -2.60 -4.87
N ASP A 279 -2.22 -3.49 -4.29
CA ASP A 279 -1.46 -3.24 -3.06
C ASP A 279 -0.72 -1.91 -3.16
N GLY A 280 -0.69 -1.15 -2.05
CA GLY A 280 -0.14 0.21 -2.05
C GLY A 280 1.38 0.23 -1.94
N PHE A 281 1.91 -0.24 -0.81
CA PHE A 281 3.33 -0.17 -0.47
C PHE A 281 3.80 -1.51 0.09
N ASP A 282 4.60 -2.24 -0.68
CA ASP A 282 5.06 -3.59 -0.39
C ASP A 282 6.58 -3.63 -0.18
N PRO A 283 7.09 -3.36 1.03
CA PRO A 283 8.49 -3.56 1.33
C PRO A 283 8.74 -5.04 1.65
N GLY A 284 9.49 -5.73 0.79
CA GLY A 284 9.91 -7.11 0.95
C GLY A 284 11.40 -7.22 1.23
N GLU A 285 11.80 -8.10 2.17
CA GLU A 285 13.21 -8.38 2.52
C GLU A 285 14.08 -7.13 2.75
N SER A 286 13.45 -6.03 3.15
CA SER A 286 14.06 -4.70 3.24
C SER A 286 14.33 -4.27 4.68
N SER A 287 15.29 -3.37 4.86
CA SER A 287 15.65 -2.80 6.15
C SER A 287 15.67 -1.27 6.11
N HIS A 288 15.54 -0.64 7.30
CA HIS A 288 15.50 0.82 7.46
C HIS A 288 14.43 1.48 6.57
N VAL A 289 13.19 0.99 6.70
CA VAL A 289 12.03 1.45 5.92
C VAL A 289 11.23 2.45 6.74
N LEU A 290 11.06 3.65 6.23
CA LEU A 290 10.15 4.66 6.76
C LEU A 290 9.06 4.99 5.73
N MET A 291 7.78 4.88 6.11
CA MET A 291 6.68 5.51 5.40
C MET A 291 5.95 6.45 6.36
N ALA A 292 5.90 7.74 6.02
CA ALA A 292 5.32 8.75 6.90
C ALA A 292 4.43 9.74 6.16
N TYR A 293 3.41 10.26 6.86
CA TYR A 293 2.49 11.31 6.39
C TYR A 293 1.82 11.00 5.05
N SER A 294 1.56 9.72 4.80
CA SER A 294 1.06 9.22 3.51
C SER A 294 -0.42 8.85 3.56
N TYR A 295 -1.07 8.88 2.39
CA TYR A 295 -2.50 8.66 2.24
C TYR A 295 -2.72 7.54 1.22
N ILE A 296 -3.43 6.46 1.59
CA ILE A 296 -3.60 5.28 0.75
C ILE A 296 -5.06 4.84 0.68
N SER A 297 -5.58 4.69 -0.54
CA SER A 297 -6.87 4.07 -0.85
C SER A 297 -6.71 3.16 -2.05
N THR A 298 -6.90 1.86 -1.88
CA THR A 298 -6.62 0.82 -2.90
C THR A 298 -7.65 -0.30 -2.86
N GLY A 299 -7.52 -1.30 -3.73
CA GLY A 299 -8.35 -2.50 -3.75
C GLY A 299 -7.69 -3.73 -3.12
N ASP A 300 -6.57 -3.56 -2.40
CA ASP A 300 -5.90 -4.64 -1.66
C ASP A 300 -5.15 -4.06 -0.43
N ASP A 301 -4.08 -4.69 0.04
CA ASP A 301 -3.32 -4.21 1.20
C ASP A 301 -2.81 -2.77 0.99
N HIS A 302 -3.03 -1.88 1.95
CA HIS A 302 -2.43 -0.54 1.89
C HIS A 302 -0.92 -0.60 2.05
N VAL A 303 -0.47 -1.46 2.97
CA VAL A 303 0.92 -1.83 3.19
C VAL A 303 0.98 -3.35 3.33
N ALA A 304 1.93 -3.99 2.66
CA ALA A 304 2.20 -5.41 2.86
C ALA A 304 3.70 -5.65 3.07
N VAL A 305 4.12 -5.71 4.33
CA VAL A 305 5.50 -6.08 4.69
C VAL A 305 5.70 -7.55 4.40
N LYS A 306 6.63 -7.88 3.51
CA LYS A 306 6.92 -9.25 3.07
C LYS A 306 8.32 -9.70 3.45
N ALA A 307 8.49 -10.99 3.66
CA ALA A 307 9.77 -11.64 4.00
C ALA A 307 9.78 -13.06 3.42
N GLY A 308 9.67 -13.16 2.09
CA GLY A 308 9.54 -14.44 1.36
C GLY A 308 10.85 -15.17 1.19
N SER A 309 11.96 -14.46 1.09
CA SER A 309 13.32 -14.98 0.88
C SER A 309 14.36 -14.06 1.55
N GLY A 310 15.62 -14.29 1.33
CA GLY A 310 16.70 -13.42 1.77
C GLY A 310 16.85 -13.26 3.29
N SER A 311 17.10 -12.04 3.76
CA SER A 311 17.45 -11.71 5.16
C SER A 311 16.26 -11.42 6.06
N GLY A 312 15.03 -11.44 5.53
CA GLY A 312 13.84 -10.96 6.23
C GLY A 312 13.69 -9.44 6.17
N SER A 313 12.66 -8.91 6.82
CA SER A 313 12.41 -7.47 6.90
C SER A 313 12.56 -6.98 8.32
N GLN A 314 13.30 -5.86 8.52
CA GLN A 314 13.59 -5.34 9.85
C GLN A 314 13.82 -3.83 9.85
N HIS A 315 13.73 -3.22 11.04
CA HIS A 315 13.87 -1.77 11.20
C HIS A 315 12.85 -1.02 10.33
N LEU A 316 11.56 -1.21 10.65
CA LEU A 316 10.45 -0.69 9.86
C LEU A 316 9.67 0.33 10.69
N MET A 317 9.38 1.50 10.12
CA MET A 317 8.61 2.56 10.76
C MET A 317 7.50 3.07 9.83
N PHE A 318 6.27 3.03 10.32
CA PHE A 318 5.08 3.57 9.63
C PHE A 318 4.44 4.60 10.54
N ALA A 319 4.56 5.90 10.22
CA ALA A 319 4.17 6.98 11.12
C ALA A 319 3.23 7.99 10.45
N HIS A 320 2.18 8.44 11.17
CA HIS A 320 1.29 9.51 10.73
C HIS A 320 0.60 9.23 9.37
N ASN A 321 0.19 7.99 9.13
CA ASN A 321 -0.39 7.58 7.85
C ASN A 321 -1.91 7.45 7.94
N HIS A 322 -2.59 7.75 6.82
CA HIS A 322 -4.03 7.64 6.67
C HIS A 322 -4.38 6.59 5.62
N LEU A 323 -5.15 5.58 6.03
CA LEU A 323 -5.62 4.48 5.19
C LEU A 323 -7.14 4.55 5.04
N TYR A 324 -7.62 4.26 3.83
CA TYR A 324 -9.05 4.34 3.50
C TYR A 324 -9.58 2.99 3.03
N TYR A 325 -10.17 2.89 1.83
CA TYR A 325 -10.53 1.59 1.25
C TYR A 325 -9.30 0.72 1.05
N GLY A 326 -9.39 -0.55 1.42
CA GLY A 326 -8.34 -1.55 1.26
C GLY A 326 -8.25 -2.52 2.43
N HIS A 327 -7.18 -3.35 2.45
CA HIS A 327 -7.03 -4.46 3.38
C HIS A 327 -6.07 -4.17 4.55
N GLY A 328 -5.93 -2.90 4.95
CA GLY A 328 -5.20 -2.49 6.14
C GLY A 328 -3.67 -2.47 6.00
N LEU A 329 -3.01 -2.22 7.14
CA LEU A 329 -1.57 -2.34 7.28
C LEU A 329 -1.23 -3.78 7.65
N SER A 330 -0.62 -4.51 6.72
CA SER A 330 -0.40 -5.95 6.83
C SER A 330 1.07 -6.32 6.91
N ILE A 331 1.37 -7.36 7.69
CA ILE A 331 2.59 -8.17 7.58
C ILE A 331 2.19 -9.50 6.92
N GLY A 332 2.90 -9.87 5.85
CA GLY A 332 2.69 -11.13 5.13
C GLY A 332 1.81 -11.01 3.87
N SER A 333 1.39 -12.16 3.30
CA SER A 333 1.46 -13.53 3.83
C SER A 333 2.86 -14.15 3.82
N GLU A 334 3.79 -13.63 3.04
CA GLU A 334 5.18 -14.08 2.97
C GLU A 334 5.92 -13.64 4.23
N THR A 335 6.12 -14.58 5.19
CA THR A 335 6.86 -14.35 6.44
C THR A 335 8.04 -15.32 6.63
N ASN A 336 8.42 -16.00 5.56
CA ASN A 336 9.34 -17.16 5.57
C ASN A 336 10.67 -16.89 6.30
N THR A 337 11.25 -15.72 6.09
CA THR A 337 12.56 -15.34 6.65
C THR A 337 12.46 -14.41 7.86
N GLY A 338 11.22 -14.05 8.22
CA GLY A 338 10.91 -13.30 9.42
C GLY A 338 10.76 -11.79 9.23
N VAL A 339 9.99 -11.19 10.15
CA VAL A 339 9.82 -9.74 10.27
C VAL A 339 10.11 -9.33 11.70
N SER A 340 10.94 -8.31 11.90
CA SER A 340 11.32 -7.86 13.24
C SER A 340 11.55 -6.35 13.32
N ASP A 341 11.48 -5.82 14.55
CA ASP A 341 11.69 -4.38 14.84
C ASP A 341 10.85 -3.48 13.92
N MET A 342 9.54 -3.59 14.08
CA MET A 342 8.56 -2.79 13.35
C MET A 342 7.74 -1.95 14.31
N THR A 343 7.63 -0.67 14.02
CA THR A 343 6.75 0.25 14.75
C THR A 343 5.75 0.90 13.81
N VAL A 344 4.49 0.91 14.23
CA VAL A 344 3.40 1.68 13.60
C VAL A 344 2.95 2.71 14.62
N GLU A 345 2.99 3.99 14.25
CA GLU A 345 2.66 5.10 15.14
C GLU A 345 1.69 6.06 14.47
N ASP A 346 0.67 6.50 15.25
CA ASP A 346 -0.32 7.48 14.79
C ASP A 346 -0.93 7.09 13.42
N LEU A 347 -1.52 5.90 13.39
CA LEU A 347 -2.18 5.34 12.21
C LEU A 347 -3.68 5.63 12.24
N VAL A 348 -4.22 6.12 11.14
CA VAL A 348 -5.67 6.33 10.98
C VAL A 348 -6.21 5.40 9.89
N VAL A 349 -7.27 4.64 10.18
CA VAL A 349 -7.91 3.74 9.22
C VAL A 349 -9.41 4.02 9.16
N ASP A 350 -9.89 4.52 8.02
CA ASP A 350 -11.32 4.66 7.71
C ASP A 350 -11.69 3.66 6.60
N GLY A 351 -12.27 2.53 6.98
CA GLY A 351 -12.60 1.45 6.04
C GLY A 351 -13.86 1.70 5.20
N HIS A 352 -14.58 2.82 5.44
CA HIS A 352 -15.80 3.20 4.71
C HIS A 352 -16.86 2.09 4.64
N ASP A 353 -16.93 1.24 5.66
CA ASP A 353 -17.84 0.08 5.71
C ASP A 353 -17.66 -0.92 4.54
N SER A 354 -16.48 -0.94 3.89
CA SER A 354 -16.17 -1.94 2.87
C SER A 354 -16.17 -3.36 3.45
N SER A 355 -16.69 -4.30 2.68
CA SER A 355 -16.73 -5.72 3.07
C SER A 355 -15.36 -6.38 3.16
N GLU A 356 -14.33 -5.77 2.59
CA GLU A 356 -12.94 -6.26 2.60
C GLU A 356 -12.03 -5.43 3.54
N SER A 357 -12.60 -4.47 4.28
CA SER A 357 -11.83 -3.55 5.12
C SER A 357 -11.17 -4.25 6.32
N VAL A 358 -9.88 -3.95 6.51
CA VAL A 358 -9.05 -4.44 7.61
C VAL A 358 -8.31 -3.26 8.25
N GLY A 359 -8.11 -3.29 9.56
CA GLY A 359 -7.31 -2.31 10.28
C GLY A 359 -5.81 -2.65 10.27
N ILE A 360 -5.35 -3.35 11.29
CA ILE A 360 -3.98 -3.89 11.36
C ILE A 360 -4.01 -5.41 11.26
N ARG A 361 -3.02 -5.97 10.53
CA ARG A 361 -3.03 -7.41 10.25
C ARG A 361 -1.63 -8.03 10.24
N ILE A 362 -1.51 -9.21 10.86
CA ILE A 362 -0.42 -10.15 10.62
C ILE A 362 -1.05 -11.42 10.06
N LYS A 363 -0.68 -11.80 8.83
CA LYS A 363 -1.23 -12.97 8.13
C LYS A 363 -0.10 -13.86 7.63
N SER A 364 -0.23 -15.17 7.82
CA SER A 364 0.67 -16.17 7.26
C SER A 364 0.02 -17.55 7.23
N ASP A 365 0.73 -18.56 6.75
CA ASP A 365 0.25 -19.94 6.74
C ASP A 365 1.40 -20.97 6.81
N ALA A 366 1.02 -22.25 6.92
CA ALA A 366 2.00 -23.35 7.08
C ALA A 366 2.84 -23.65 5.82
N THR A 367 2.66 -22.97 4.71
CA THR A 367 3.55 -23.00 3.55
C THR A 367 4.66 -21.96 3.63
N ARG A 368 4.45 -20.91 4.41
CA ARG A 368 5.34 -19.75 4.58
C ARG A 368 6.23 -19.91 5.80
N GLY A 369 5.65 -20.00 6.98
CA GLY A 369 6.39 -20.08 8.24
C GLY A 369 7.01 -18.75 8.64
N GLY A 370 8.12 -18.82 9.38
CA GLY A 370 8.88 -17.67 9.84
C GLY A 370 8.42 -17.08 11.16
N LEU A 371 9.26 -16.21 11.72
CA LEU A 371 9.00 -15.50 12.98
C LEU A 371 8.67 -14.04 12.69
N VAL A 372 7.51 -13.60 13.14
CA VAL A 372 7.16 -12.17 13.24
C VAL A 372 7.28 -11.79 14.71
N SER A 373 8.18 -10.86 15.04
CA SER A 373 8.48 -10.51 16.43
C SER A 373 8.95 -9.07 16.60
N GLY A 374 8.70 -8.49 17.78
CA GLY A 374 9.10 -7.11 18.05
C GLY A 374 8.32 -6.11 17.21
N VAL A 375 7.00 -6.31 17.12
CA VAL A 375 6.10 -5.42 16.39
C VAL A 375 5.28 -4.61 17.38
N THR A 376 5.31 -3.30 17.23
CA THR A 376 4.55 -2.37 18.08
C THR A 376 3.59 -1.55 17.24
N TYR A 377 2.34 -1.54 17.63
CA TYR A 377 1.31 -0.62 17.12
C TYR A 377 0.94 0.33 18.24
N GLN A 378 1.05 1.63 18.01
CA GLN A 378 0.75 2.66 19.00
C GLN A 378 -0.01 3.85 18.40
N GLY A 379 -1.04 4.31 19.11
CA GLY A 379 -1.81 5.48 18.67
C GLY A 379 -2.61 5.20 17.40
N VAL A 380 -3.42 4.13 17.37
CA VAL A 380 -4.17 3.72 16.18
C VAL A 380 -5.64 4.12 16.31
N CYS A 381 -6.15 4.88 15.34
CA CYS A 381 -7.56 5.25 15.22
C CYS A 381 -8.22 4.49 14.06
N VAL A 382 -9.31 3.78 14.35
CA VAL A 382 -10.03 2.97 13.36
C VAL A 382 -11.52 3.33 13.37
N ARG A 383 -12.16 3.34 12.21
CA ARG A 383 -13.62 3.36 12.08
C ARG A 383 -14.08 2.72 10.78
N ASN A 384 -15.36 2.31 10.74
CA ASN A 384 -15.99 1.74 9.53
C ASN A 384 -15.22 0.55 8.97
N VAL A 385 -14.63 -0.28 9.83
CA VAL A 385 -13.78 -1.43 9.46
C VAL A 385 -14.46 -2.73 9.88
N ARG A 386 -14.47 -3.71 8.97
CA ARG A 386 -15.00 -5.04 9.22
C ARG A 386 -14.11 -5.88 10.13
N GLN A 387 -12.79 -5.81 9.92
CA GLN A 387 -11.80 -6.59 10.67
C GLN A 387 -10.70 -5.69 11.26
N PRO A 388 -10.96 -5.03 12.39
CA PRO A 388 -10.03 -4.05 12.95
C PRO A 388 -8.69 -4.65 13.45
N LEU A 389 -8.70 -5.88 13.99
CA LEU A 389 -7.51 -6.57 14.53
C LEU A 389 -7.42 -8.00 13.98
N VAL A 390 -6.34 -8.32 13.26
CA VAL A 390 -6.17 -9.65 12.65
C VAL A 390 -4.76 -10.19 12.88
N PHE A 391 -4.66 -11.32 13.59
CA PHE A 391 -3.44 -12.09 13.78
C PHE A 391 -3.72 -13.53 13.36
N ASP A 392 -3.54 -13.85 12.06
CA ASP A 392 -4.01 -15.08 11.42
C ASP A 392 -2.86 -15.92 10.84
N ALA A 393 -2.52 -17.01 11.54
CA ALA A 393 -1.55 -18.01 11.10
C ALA A 393 -2.13 -19.07 10.12
N PHE A 394 -3.42 -18.94 9.75
CA PHE A 394 -4.13 -19.87 8.86
C PHE A 394 -4.70 -19.16 7.62
N TYR A 395 -4.03 -18.11 7.18
CA TYR A 395 -4.50 -17.23 6.12
C TYR A 395 -4.91 -17.98 4.83
N SER A 396 -4.17 -19.02 4.45
CA SER A 396 -4.56 -19.86 3.32
C SER A 396 -4.68 -21.35 3.69
N ALA A 397 -5.54 -22.07 2.96
CA ALA A 397 -5.69 -23.53 3.09
C ALA A 397 -4.51 -24.25 2.46
N ALA A 398 -3.41 -24.36 3.20
CA ALA A 398 -2.19 -25.01 2.73
C ALA A 398 -2.36 -26.52 2.54
N LYS A 399 -2.03 -27.03 1.35
CA LYS A 399 -2.05 -28.47 1.06
C LYS A 399 -0.88 -29.22 1.73
N THR A 400 0.27 -28.58 1.88
CA THR A 400 1.46 -29.12 2.56
C THR A 400 1.78 -28.23 3.75
N LYS A 401 1.71 -28.79 4.95
CA LYS A 401 1.89 -28.08 6.22
C LYS A 401 3.22 -28.50 6.83
N THR A 402 4.30 -27.83 6.47
CA THR A 402 5.65 -28.15 6.96
C THR A 402 6.33 -26.98 7.66
N LYS A 403 5.86 -25.75 7.40
CA LYS A 403 6.40 -24.53 7.97
C LYS A 403 5.29 -23.87 8.81
N TYR A 404 5.58 -23.51 10.03
CA TYR A 404 4.59 -22.93 10.93
C TYR A 404 5.02 -21.52 11.30
N PRO A 405 4.21 -20.49 10.99
CA PRO A 405 4.52 -19.13 11.41
C PRO A 405 4.38 -18.96 12.93
N SER A 406 5.17 -18.05 13.48
CA SER A 406 5.17 -17.72 14.89
C SER A 406 5.05 -16.21 15.06
N PHE A 407 4.04 -15.75 15.81
CA PHE A 407 3.82 -14.32 16.11
C PHE A 407 4.06 -14.09 17.61
N ARG A 408 5.17 -13.44 17.96
CA ARG A 408 5.60 -13.25 19.34
C ARG A 408 6.03 -11.81 19.59
N ASN A 409 5.94 -11.41 20.86
CA ASN A 409 6.36 -10.07 21.25
C ASN A 409 5.70 -8.99 20.37
N ILE A 410 4.38 -9.12 20.22
CA ILE A 410 3.54 -8.16 19.51
C ILE A 410 2.87 -7.28 20.55
N THR A 411 2.94 -5.97 20.37
CA THR A 411 2.33 -4.99 21.28
C THR A 411 1.34 -4.13 20.54
N VAL A 412 0.12 -4.01 21.06
CA VAL A 412 -0.88 -3.02 20.60
C VAL A 412 -1.17 -2.11 21.78
N THR A 413 -0.82 -0.85 21.67
CA THR A 413 -1.03 0.14 22.73
C THR A 413 -1.69 1.40 22.19
N GLY A 414 -2.77 1.84 22.85
CA GLY A 414 -3.53 2.99 22.36
C GLY A 414 -4.20 2.72 21.02
N PHE A 415 -5.06 1.73 20.97
CA PHE A 415 -5.90 1.41 19.82
C PHE A 415 -7.35 1.77 20.12
N HIS A 416 -7.97 2.57 19.26
CA HIS A 416 -9.34 3.00 19.44
C HIS A 416 -10.16 2.79 18.17
N ASP A 417 -11.12 1.86 18.22
CA ASP A 417 -12.11 1.64 17.17
C ASP A 417 -13.41 2.39 17.53
N MET A 418 -13.76 3.37 16.72
CA MET A 418 -14.99 4.16 16.85
C MET A 418 -16.23 3.43 16.33
N GLY A 419 -16.08 2.19 15.86
CA GLY A 419 -17.15 1.35 15.36
C GLY A 419 -17.49 1.55 13.88
N SER A 420 -18.43 0.74 13.41
CA SER A 420 -18.92 0.70 12.03
C SER A 420 -20.44 0.61 12.03
N ALA A 421 -21.08 1.34 11.12
CA ALA A 421 -22.52 1.24 10.94
C ALA A 421 -22.93 -0.13 10.38
N ALA A 422 -22.10 -0.73 9.52
CA ALA A 422 -22.36 -2.02 8.91
C ALA A 422 -21.93 -3.21 9.79
N TYR A 423 -20.86 -3.06 10.59
CA TYR A 423 -20.20 -4.18 11.28
C TYR A 423 -20.14 -4.03 12.80
N GLY A 424 -20.63 -2.94 13.39
CA GLY A 424 -20.51 -2.66 14.84
C GLY A 424 -19.05 -2.56 15.24
N GLY A 425 -18.58 -3.39 16.18
CA GLY A 425 -17.16 -3.49 16.59
C GLY A 425 -16.33 -4.39 15.67
N GLY A 426 -16.91 -4.90 14.61
CA GLY A 426 -16.21 -5.75 13.64
C GLY A 426 -15.82 -7.14 14.17
N GLU A 427 -14.83 -7.74 13.54
CA GLU A 427 -14.28 -9.05 13.89
C GLU A 427 -12.80 -8.94 14.23
N ALA A 428 -12.41 -9.36 15.43
CA ALA A 428 -11.03 -9.52 15.84
C ALA A 428 -10.61 -10.99 15.70
N ILE A 429 -9.55 -11.26 14.94
CA ILE A 429 -9.09 -12.62 14.64
C ILE A 429 -7.76 -12.89 15.34
N PHE A 430 -7.72 -13.99 16.10
CA PHE A 430 -6.51 -14.48 16.78
C PHE A 430 -6.35 -15.96 16.46
N ALA A 431 -5.38 -16.33 15.62
CA ALA A 431 -5.21 -17.70 15.17
C ALA A 431 -3.75 -18.12 15.17
N ALA A 432 -3.45 -19.27 15.80
CA ALA A 432 -2.10 -19.78 15.93
C ALA A 432 -2.02 -21.32 15.96
N TYR A 433 -0.85 -21.88 15.69
CA TYR A 433 -0.57 -23.30 15.82
C TYR A 433 -0.18 -23.67 17.27
N ALA A 434 -0.55 -24.86 17.71
CA ALA A 434 -0.28 -25.33 19.08
C ALA A 434 1.22 -25.29 19.47
N LYS A 435 2.11 -25.51 18.52
CA LYS A 435 3.57 -25.39 18.74
C LYS A 435 4.10 -23.98 18.72
N TYR A 436 3.34 -23.05 18.16
CA TYR A 436 3.72 -21.66 17.92
C TYR A 436 2.60 -20.75 18.39
N PRO A 437 2.35 -20.71 19.73
CA PRO A 437 1.27 -19.91 20.30
C PRO A 437 1.54 -18.41 20.09
N LEU A 438 0.46 -17.63 20.05
CA LEU A 438 0.54 -16.18 20.02
C LEU A 438 1.12 -15.62 21.33
N GLN A 439 1.91 -14.55 21.21
CA GLN A 439 2.32 -13.72 22.34
C GLN A 439 2.01 -12.26 22.00
N ILE A 440 0.89 -11.76 22.52
CA ILE A 440 0.36 -10.43 22.22
C ILE A 440 0.11 -9.69 23.53
N ALA A 441 0.62 -8.46 23.62
CA ALA A 441 0.32 -7.52 24.68
C ALA A 441 -0.69 -6.48 24.16
N LEU A 442 -1.81 -6.35 24.83
CA LEU A 442 -2.86 -5.36 24.55
C LEU A 442 -2.91 -4.37 25.71
N ASN A 443 -2.75 -3.09 25.41
CA ASN A 443 -2.73 -2.02 26.39
C ASN A 443 -3.54 -0.83 25.88
N ASN A 444 -4.55 -0.39 26.63
CA ASN A 444 -5.42 0.70 26.24
C ASN A 444 -6.02 0.47 24.83
N VAL A 445 -6.75 -0.63 24.67
CA VAL A 445 -7.45 -1.02 23.45
C VAL A 445 -8.94 -0.88 23.68
N GLN A 446 -9.58 0.02 22.96
CA GLN A 446 -10.98 0.37 23.16
C GLN A 446 -11.78 0.24 21.88
N PHE A 447 -13.00 -0.26 22.05
CA PHE A 447 -14.04 -0.29 21.02
C PHE A 447 -15.25 0.50 21.51
N ASP A 448 -15.71 1.46 20.74
CA ASP A 448 -16.93 2.21 21.06
C ASP A 448 -18.17 1.42 20.64
N GLY A 449 -19.20 1.46 21.49
CA GLY A 449 -20.46 0.76 21.18
C GLY A 449 -20.34 -0.77 21.30
N ALA A 450 -20.52 -1.49 20.18
CA ALA A 450 -20.44 -2.95 20.17
C ALA A 450 -19.00 -3.43 20.28
N GLN A 451 -18.76 -4.45 21.13
CA GLN A 451 -17.46 -5.08 21.21
C GLN A 451 -17.19 -5.92 19.94
N PRO A 452 -15.91 -6.11 19.54
CA PRO A 452 -15.58 -6.91 18.38
C PRO A 452 -15.97 -8.37 18.65
N LYS A 453 -16.50 -9.03 17.62
CA LYS A 453 -16.67 -10.47 17.67
C LYS A 453 -15.29 -11.12 17.58
N ALA A 454 -14.77 -11.60 18.71
CA ALA A 454 -13.51 -12.32 18.71
C ALA A 454 -13.69 -13.68 18.03
N SER A 455 -13.01 -13.92 16.94
CA SER A 455 -12.95 -15.24 16.32
C SER A 455 -11.57 -15.83 16.50
N MET A 456 -11.54 -17.08 16.91
CA MET A 456 -10.34 -17.86 17.13
C MET A 456 -10.39 -19.09 16.27
N LYS A 457 -9.48 -19.14 15.28
CA LYS A 457 -9.42 -20.25 14.36
C LYS A 457 -8.38 -21.25 14.84
N GLY A 458 -8.83 -22.48 15.16
CA GLY A 458 -7.96 -23.62 15.31
C GLY A 458 -7.58 -24.20 13.96
N HIS A 459 -6.62 -25.09 13.99
CA HIS A 459 -6.22 -25.89 12.85
C HIS A 459 -7.39 -26.79 12.37
N ASP A 460 -7.59 -26.90 11.07
CA ASP A 460 -8.51 -27.82 10.38
C ASP A 460 -10.01 -27.52 10.42
N GLY A 461 -10.41 -26.27 10.62
CA GLY A 461 -11.84 -25.89 10.53
C GLY A 461 -12.68 -26.38 11.70
N SER A 462 -12.09 -26.93 12.76
CA SER A 462 -12.79 -27.17 14.02
C SER A 462 -13.04 -25.82 14.74
N PRO A 463 -14.10 -25.72 15.55
CA PRO A 463 -14.30 -24.54 16.40
C PRO A 463 -13.07 -24.34 17.27
N SER A 464 -12.52 -23.18 17.18
CA SER A 464 -11.17 -22.85 17.53
C SER A 464 -11.02 -22.63 19.02
N VAL A 465 -10.20 -23.45 19.58
CA VAL A 465 -9.58 -23.16 20.86
C VAL A 465 -8.21 -22.60 20.54
N LEU A 466 -7.85 -21.43 21.07
CA LEU A 466 -6.47 -20.97 20.99
C LEU A 466 -5.56 -22.06 21.55
N PRO A 467 -4.39 -22.28 20.94
CA PRO A 467 -3.46 -23.28 21.45
C PRO A 467 -3.15 -23.06 22.91
N ALA A 468 -3.03 -24.14 23.67
CA ALA A 468 -2.47 -24.08 25.01
C ALA A 468 -1.15 -23.28 24.96
N ASN A 469 -0.91 -22.43 25.96
CA ASN A 469 0.23 -21.51 26.05
C ASN A 469 0.17 -20.25 25.15
N THR A 470 -0.92 -19.94 24.49
CA THR A 470 -1.10 -18.60 23.95
C THR A 470 -1.12 -17.60 25.09
N THR A 471 -0.33 -16.55 24.98
CA THR A 471 -0.25 -15.51 26.01
C THR A 471 -0.81 -14.21 25.47
N PHE A 472 -1.90 -13.75 26.11
CA PHE A 472 -2.33 -12.37 26.05
C PHE A 472 -1.89 -11.69 27.34
N THR A 473 -1.22 -10.55 27.21
CA THR A 473 -0.92 -9.68 28.35
C THR A 473 -1.83 -8.46 28.24
N PHE A 474 -2.68 -8.21 29.23
CA PHE A 474 -3.59 -7.08 29.25
C PHE A 474 -3.11 -6.00 30.22
N GLY A 475 -3.15 -4.77 29.79
CA GLY A 475 -2.85 -3.62 30.64
C GLY A 475 -1.45 -3.04 30.45
N PRO A 476 -1.11 -2.00 31.28
CA PRO A 476 -1.91 -1.49 32.42
C PRO A 476 -3.20 -0.75 32.04
N GLY A 477 -3.39 -0.32 30.80
CA GLY A 477 -4.61 0.33 30.34
C GLY A 477 -5.73 -0.67 30.00
N THR A 478 -6.96 -0.20 29.95
CA THR A 478 -8.16 -1.00 29.70
C THR A 478 -8.10 -1.70 28.34
N VAL A 479 -8.56 -2.97 28.29
CA VAL A 479 -8.86 -3.69 27.06
C VAL A 479 -10.35 -4.02 27.09
N SER A 480 -11.14 -3.36 26.24
CA SER A 480 -12.61 -3.37 26.36
C SER A 480 -13.25 -4.74 26.14
N PHE A 481 -12.63 -5.61 25.35
CA PHE A 481 -13.10 -6.97 25.06
C PHE A 481 -12.32 -8.07 25.80
N ALA A 482 -11.55 -7.73 26.84
CA ALA A 482 -10.75 -8.68 27.61
C ALA A 482 -11.60 -9.82 28.18
N GLN A 483 -12.77 -9.51 28.74
CA GLN A 483 -13.67 -10.49 29.33
C GLN A 483 -14.20 -11.51 28.30
N GLU A 484 -14.44 -11.09 27.07
CA GLU A 484 -14.86 -11.99 25.98
C GLU A 484 -13.75 -12.97 25.62
N LEU A 485 -12.51 -12.48 25.52
CA LEU A 485 -11.34 -13.34 25.29
C LEU A 485 -11.14 -14.35 26.43
N GLU A 486 -11.32 -13.95 27.67
CA GLU A 486 -11.21 -14.85 28.82
C GLU A 486 -12.24 -15.97 28.81
N GLN A 487 -13.51 -15.64 28.54
CA GLN A 487 -14.60 -16.61 28.55
C GLN A 487 -14.44 -17.67 27.46
N GLN A 488 -13.82 -17.32 26.34
CA GLN A 488 -13.58 -18.25 25.25
C GLN A 488 -12.37 -19.17 25.48
N HIS A 489 -11.47 -18.86 26.41
CA HIS A 489 -10.13 -19.47 26.41
C HIS A 489 -9.61 -20.07 27.70
N GLY A 490 -10.29 -20.05 28.77
CA GLY A 490 -10.07 -20.88 29.98
C GLY A 490 -8.64 -21.17 30.46
N GLY A 491 -7.61 -20.47 30.04
CA GLY A 491 -6.26 -20.69 30.54
C GLY A 491 -5.13 -20.43 29.54
N GLY A 492 -4.67 -19.26 29.42
CA GLY A 492 -3.56 -18.82 28.54
C GLY A 492 -3.48 -17.31 28.47
N VAL A 493 -4.44 -16.65 29.07
CA VAL A 493 -4.49 -15.20 29.15
C VAL A 493 -3.83 -14.77 30.47
N THR A 494 -2.80 -13.95 30.36
CA THR A 494 -2.12 -13.36 31.51
C THR A 494 -2.55 -11.91 31.65
N PHE A 495 -3.11 -11.57 32.81
CA PHE A 495 -3.35 -10.18 33.18
C PHE A 495 -2.08 -9.60 33.79
N VAL A 496 -1.66 -8.44 33.32
CA VAL A 496 -0.72 -7.63 34.07
C VAL A 496 -1.53 -6.92 35.14
N ASP A 497 -1.20 -7.13 36.40
CA ASP A 497 -1.80 -6.39 37.49
C ASP A 497 -1.66 -4.89 37.23
N SER A 498 -2.71 -4.30 36.77
CA SER A 498 -2.78 -2.86 36.56
C SER A 498 -2.90 -2.20 37.93
N VAL A 499 -1.85 -1.55 38.35
CA VAL A 499 -2.04 -0.39 39.24
C VAL A 499 -2.95 0.53 38.44
N THR A 500 -4.17 0.64 38.87
CA THR A 500 -5.31 1.35 38.30
C THR A 500 -4.95 2.75 37.79
N GLN A 501 -4.35 2.83 36.64
CA GLN A 501 -4.38 4.02 35.81
C GLN A 501 -4.95 3.55 34.48
N SER A 502 -6.26 3.72 34.32
CA SER A 502 -6.87 3.69 33.02
C SER A 502 -6.40 4.96 32.31
N PRO A 503 -5.38 4.94 31.42
CA PRO A 503 -5.12 6.09 30.58
C PRO A 503 -6.39 6.36 29.78
N ALA A 504 -6.66 7.63 29.49
CA ALA A 504 -7.75 7.97 28.58
C ALA A 504 -7.54 7.22 27.25
N PRO A 505 -8.61 6.78 26.59
CA PRO A 505 -8.49 6.22 25.23
C PRO A 505 -7.79 7.21 24.32
N VAL A 506 -7.18 6.71 23.24
CA VAL A 506 -6.62 7.57 22.18
C VAL A 506 -7.73 8.45 21.66
N ASP A 507 -7.50 9.76 21.61
CA ASP A 507 -8.47 10.71 21.08
C ASP A 507 -8.46 10.66 19.55
N CYS A 508 -9.46 10.01 18.97
CA CYS A 508 -9.65 9.91 17.53
C CYS A 508 -10.62 10.95 16.94
N SER A 509 -11.12 11.88 17.75
CA SER A 509 -12.18 12.81 17.35
C SER A 509 -11.85 13.67 16.12
N ASN A 510 -10.57 14.02 15.93
CA ASN A 510 -10.07 14.82 14.82
C ASN A 510 -9.10 14.07 13.91
N ALA A 511 -8.97 12.76 14.05
CA ALA A 511 -7.98 11.97 13.31
C ALA A 511 -8.38 11.77 11.83
N PHE A 512 -9.68 11.68 11.55
CA PHE A 512 -10.18 11.28 10.24
C PHE A 512 -10.35 12.48 9.30
N VAL A 513 -9.52 12.55 8.28
CA VAL A 513 -9.60 13.54 7.22
C VAL A 513 -10.10 12.89 5.91
N LYS A 514 -10.80 13.65 5.07
CA LYS A 514 -11.22 13.13 3.77
C LYS A 514 -10.04 13.03 2.81
N TYR A 515 -9.99 11.98 2.01
CA TYR A 515 -8.95 11.85 0.98
C TYR A 515 -9.01 13.00 -0.04
N SER A 516 -10.21 13.51 -0.34
CA SER A 516 -10.39 14.67 -1.22
C SER A 516 -9.75 15.98 -0.72
N SER A 517 -9.36 16.03 0.57
CA SER A 517 -8.58 17.18 1.08
C SER A 517 -7.12 17.18 0.61
N VAL A 518 -6.60 16.02 0.17
CA VAL A 518 -5.20 15.85 -0.26
C VAL A 518 -5.06 15.50 -1.76
N SER A 519 -6.15 15.11 -2.43
CA SER A 519 -6.15 14.81 -3.85
C SER A 519 -7.49 15.16 -4.51
N ALA A 520 -7.46 16.02 -5.51
CA ALA A 520 -8.66 16.40 -6.29
C ALA A 520 -9.21 15.22 -7.14
N ASN A 521 -8.41 14.19 -7.39
CA ASN A 521 -8.81 12.99 -8.14
C ASN A 521 -9.54 11.96 -7.26
N SER A 522 -9.74 12.25 -5.97
CA SER A 522 -10.38 11.34 -5.04
C SER A 522 -11.89 11.30 -5.22
N PRO A 523 -12.50 10.11 -5.27
CA PRO A 523 -13.95 9.94 -5.19
C PRO A 523 -14.51 10.07 -3.76
N ILE A 524 -13.64 10.15 -2.69
CA ILE A 524 -14.01 10.16 -1.26
C ILE A 524 -13.34 11.28 -0.49
#